data_ec638fe7b555793dc27aa5873b209736
#
_entry.id   ec638fe7b555793dc27aa5873b209736
#
_cell.length_a   1.000
_cell.length_b   1.000
_cell.length_c   1.000
_cell.angle_alpha   90.00
_cell.angle_beta   90.00
_cell.angle_gamma   90.00
#
_symmetry.space_group_name_H-M   'P 1'
#
loop_
_entity.id
_entity.type
_entity.pdbx_description
1 polymer ?
#
loop_
_entity_poly.entity_id
_entity_poly.type
_entity_poly.pdbx_seq_one_letter_code
_entity_poly.pdbx_strand_id
1 'polypeptide(L)'
;MAVRPKPGVQERILLHLSDFSDFMNSVEVPFSLSQMGIANAVAIARSNVPRAIAGLKDQGLLVERQAHVQGVSRKRKAYFLTESGMKLAEETWKNLREFQLRAILSGGNISLNG
;
A
#
# COMPACT_ATOMS: atom_id res chain seq x y z
N MET A 1 14.11 17.08 -6.99
CA MET A 1 14.10 15.70 -7.40
C MET A 1 12.80 15.34 -8.11
N ALA A 2 12.90 14.64 -9.19
CA ALA A 2 11.71 14.31 -9.96
C ALA A 2 10.85 13.27 -9.24
N VAL A 3 9.54 13.43 -9.36
CA VAL A 3 8.58 12.46 -8.86
C VAL A 3 8.53 11.31 -9.87
N ARG A 4 8.64 10.09 -9.37
CA ARG A 4 8.54 8.93 -10.24
C ARG A 4 7.12 8.79 -10.77
N PRO A 5 6.94 8.53 -12.06
CA PRO A 5 5.60 8.37 -12.60
C PRO A 5 4.93 7.06 -12.16
N LYS A 6 5.71 6.12 -11.69
CA LYS A 6 5.20 4.81 -11.31
C LYS A 6 5.81 4.41 -9.97
N PRO A 7 5.00 4.22 -8.94
CA PRO A 7 5.55 3.85 -7.61
C PRO A 7 6.14 2.45 -7.62
N GLY A 8 7.14 2.24 -6.77
CA GLY A 8 7.73 0.93 -6.56
C GLY A 8 6.83 0.04 -5.73
N VAL A 9 7.27 -1.21 -5.52
CA VAL A 9 6.47 -2.21 -4.80
C VAL A 9 6.15 -1.75 -3.38
N GLN A 10 7.15 -1.30 -2.63
CA GLN A 10 6.90 -0.86 -1.25
C GLN A 10 5.95 0.32 -1.20
N GLU A 11 6.10 1.25 -2.11
CA GLU A 11 5.20 2.40 -2.19
C GLU A 11 3.77 1.97 -2.49
N ARG A 12 3.59 1.02 -3.40
CA ARG A 12 2.26 0.52 -3.73
C ARG A 12 1.61 -0.20 -2.54
N ILE A 13 2.42 -0.93 -1.76
CA ILE A 13 1.91 -1.57 -0.55
C ILE A 13 1.47 -0.51 0.46
N LEU A 14 2.26 0.53 0.67
CA LEU A 14 1.88 1.62 1.57
C LEU A 14 0.56 2.26 1.14
N LEU A 15 0.43 2.55 -0.14
CA LEU A 15 -0.79 3.16 -0.66
C LEU A 15 -2.00 2.24 -0.48
N HIS A 16 -1.82 0.96 -0.74
CA HIS A 16 -2.88 -0.02 -0.56
C HIS A 16 -3.33 -0.08 0.90
N LEU A 17 -2.37 -0.22 1.82
CA LEU A 17 -2.69 -0.36 3.24
C LEU A 17 -3.29 0.92 3.84
N SER A 18 -2.99 2.06 3.26
CA SER A 18 -3.52 3.32 3.78
C SER A 18 -5.06 3.39 3.73
N ASP A 19 -5.66 2.64 2.85
CA ASP A 19 -7.13 2.59 2.75
C ASP A 19 -7.77 1.80 3.88
N PHE A 20 -6.97 1.12 4.70
CA PHE A 20 -7.47 0.21 5.72
C PHE A 20 -6.99 0.58 7.13
N SER A 21 -6.71 1.85 7.36
CA SER A 21 -6.18 2.31 8.64
C SER A 21 -7.14 2.07 9.80
N ASP A 22 -8.43 1.99 9.53
CA ASP A 22 -9.45 1.83 10.58
C ASP A 22 -9.47 0.44 11.20
N PHE A 23 -8.75 -0.52 10.62
CA PHE A 23 -8.81 -1.91 11.06
C PHE A 23 -7.70 -2.30 12.03
N MET A 24 -6.86 -1.38 12.43
CA MET A 24 -5.71 -1.68 13.28
C MET A 24 -6.07 -2.47 14.53
N ASN A 25 -7.18 -2.13 15.16
CA ASN A 25 -7.61 -2.78 16.41
C ASN A 25 -8.81 -3.71 16.22
N SER A 26 -9.17 -4.01 15.00
CA SER A 26 -10.33 -4.84 14.72
C SER A 26 -10.01 -6.31 14.93
N VAL A 27 -10.98 -7.07 15.44
CA VAL A 27 -10.83 -8.52 15.61
C VAL A 27 -10.81 -9.19 14.24
N GLU A 28 -11.70 -8.79 13.37
CA GLU A 28 -11.79 -9.31 12.02
C GLU A 28 -11.39 -8.23 11.04
N VAL A 29 -10.57 -8.60 10.04
CA VAL A 29 -10.02 -7.64 9.08
C VAL A 29 -10.29 -8.11 7.65
N PRO A 30 -10.32 -7.19 6.70
CA PRO A 30 -10.48 -7.55 5.29
C PRO A 30 -9.33 -8.42 4.79
N PHE A 31 -9.64 -9.28 3.83
CA PHE A 31 -8.64 -10.11 3.16
C PHE A 31 -7.49 -9.28 2.58
N SER A 32 -7.79 -8.05 2.17
CA SER A 32 -6.81 -7.13 1.60
C SER A 32 -5.60 -6.86 2.48
N LEU A 33 -5.72 -7.11 3.79
CA LEU A 33 -4.62 -6.89 4.72
C LEU A 33 -3.74 -8.12 4.94
N SER A 34 -4.09 -9.25 4.34
CA SER A 34 -3.28 -10.47 4.40
C SER A 34 -2.19 -10.43 3.33
N GLN A 35 -1.21 -11.35 3.44
CA GLN A 35 -0.18 -11.44 2.41
C GLN A 35 -0.76 -11.68 1.01
N MET A 36 -1.71 -12.59 0.91
CA MET A 36 -2.34 -12.89 -0.37
C MET A 36 -3.10 -11.68 -0.91
N GLY A 37 -3.85 -11.01 -0.04
CA GLY A 37 -4.59 -9.82 -0.43
C GLY A 37 -3.68 -8.70 -0.91
N ILE A 38 -2.54 -8.53 -0.23
CA ILE A 38 -1.54 -7.54 -0.65
C ILE A 38 -0.97 -7.91 -2.01
N ALA A 39 -0.59 -9.18 -2.19
CA ALA A 39 -0.04 -9.64 -3.46
C ALA A 39 -1.01 -9.35 -4.61
N ASN A 40 -2.29 -9.64 -4.41
CA ASN A 40 -3.31 -9.41 -5.43
C ASN A 40 -3.49 -7.92 -5.71
N ALA A 41 -3.53 -7.11 -4.66
CA ALA A 41 -3.80 -5.68 -4.80
C ALA A 41 -2.68 -4.95 -5.53
N VAL A 42 -1.42 -5.30 -5.24
CA VAL A 42 -0.30 -4.61 -5.86
C VAL A 42 0.30 -5.37 -7.04
N ALA A 43 -0.32 -6.49 -7.40
CA ALA A 43 0.04 -7.27 -8.60
C ALA A 43 1.48 -7.75 -8.59
N ILE A 44 1.89 -8.39 -7.50
CA ILE A 44 3.21 -9.01 -7.41
C ILE A 44 3.03 -10.49 -7.04
N ALA A 45 4.07 -11.28 -7.28
CA ALA A 45 4.05 -12.66 -6.88
C ALA A 45 3.98 -12.76 -5.36
N ARG A 46 3.17 -13.68 -4.85
CA ARG A 46 3.01 -13.85 -3.40
C ARG A 46 4.37 -14.08 -2.72
N SER A 47 5.27 -14.80 -3.38
CA SER A 47 6.59 -15.08 -2.81
C SER A 47 7.44 -13.82 -2.59
N ASN A 48 7.10 -12.72 -3.24
CA ASN A 48 7.83 -11.47 -3.08
C ASN A 48 7.28 -10.60 -1.95
N VAL A 49 6.09 -10.92 -1.44
CA VAL A 49 5.46 -10.13 -0.39
C VAL A 49 6.27 -10.12 0.91
N PRO A 50 6.76 -11.28 1.41
CA PRO A 50 7.50 -11.26 2.67
C PRO A 50 8.71 -10.34 2.67
N ARG A 51 9.43 -10.29 1.55
CA ARG A 51 10.61 -9.41 1.46
C ARG A 51 10.21 -7.94 1.51
N ALA A 52 9.20 -7.57 0.77
CA ALA A 52 8.72 -6.19 0.77
C ALA A 52 8.19 -5.78 2.15
N ILE A 53 7.45 -6.67 2.79
CA ILE A 53 6.92 -6.44 4.13
C ILE A 53 8.07 -6.27 5.13
N ALA A 54 9.08 -7.14 5.06
CA ALA A 54 10.22 -7.05 5.96
C ALA A 54 10.92 -5.71 5.84
N GLY A 55 11.09 -5.21 4.62
CA GLY A 55 11.70 -3.90 4.41
C GLY A 55 10.89 -2.77 5.02
N LEU A 56 9.57 -2.83 4.89
CA LEU A 56 8.70 -1.82 5.47
C LEU A 56 8.67 -1.90 7.00
N LYS A 57 8.69 -3.11 7.56
CA LYS A 57 8.78 -3.30 9.00
C LYS A 57 10.08 -2.73 9.55
N ASP A 58 11.20 -3.00 8.88
CA ASP A 58 12.50 -2.50 9.30
C ASP A 58 12.55 -0.98 9.33
N GLN A 59 11.79 -0.34 8.47
CA GLN A 59 11.71 1.11 8.42
C GLN A 59 10.70 1.69 9.43
N GLY A 60 10.02 0.81 10.17
CA GLY A 60 9.02 1.26 11.14
C GLY A 60 7.74 1.76 10.50
N LEU A 61 7.46 1.35 9.26
CA LEU A 61 6.31 1.86 8.51
C LEU A 61 5.08 0.98 8.63
N LEU A 62 5.24 -0.28 9.01
CA LEU A 62 4.10 -1.14 9.26
C LEU A 62 4.36 -2.12 10.39
N VAL A 63 3.26 -2.67 10.91
CA VAL A 63 3.29 -3.70 11.94
C VAL A 63 2.48 -4.91 11.49
N GLU A 64 2.79 -6.04 12.08
CA GLU A 64 2.17 -7.31 11.77
C GLU A 64 1.39 -7.80 12.99
N ARG A 65 0.23 -8.37 12.77
CA ARG A 65 -0.59 -8.91 13.85
C ARG A 65 -1.38 -10.09 13.35
N GLN A 66 -1.57 -11.11 14.19
CA GLN A 66 -2.50 -12.20 13.88
C GLN A 66 -3.92 -11.67 13.98
N ALA A 67 -4.74 -12.01 13.03
CA ALA A 67 -6.13 -11.56 13.02
C ALA A 67 -7.01 -12.55 12.28
N HIS A 68 -8.30 -12.49 12.57
CA HIS A 68 -9.28 -13.20 11.78
C HIS A 68 -9.48 -12.44 10.47
N VAL A 69 -9.15 -13.10 9.37
CA VAL A 69 -9.26 -12.49 8.04
C VAL A 69 -10.56 -12.96 7.42
N GLN A 70 -11.33 -12.04 6.88
CA GLN A 70 -12.61 -12.37 6.24
C GLN A 70 -12.42 -13.43 5.16
N GLY A 71 -13.26 -14.44 5.18
CA GLY A 71 -13.19 -15.51 4.21
C GLY A 71 -12.15 -16.58 4.49
N VAL A 72 -11.45 -16.49 5.62
CA VAL A 72 -10.42 -17.44 5.99
C VAL A 72 -10.77 -18.01 7.36
N SER A 73 -10.73 -19.36 7.48
CA SER A 73 -11.17 -20.03 8.71
C SER A 73 -10.18 -19.93 9.87
N ARG A 74 -8.91 -19.70 9.59
CA ARG A 74 -7.87 -19.62 10.61
C ARG A 74 -7.33 -18.21 10.68
N LYS A 75 -6.76 -17.86 11.83
CA LYS A 75 -6.06 -16.58 11.93
C LYS A 75 -4.89 -16.55 10.97
N ARG A 76 -4.65 -15.37 10.44
CA ARG A 76 -3.54 -15.13 9.52
C ARG A 76 -2.82 -13.85 9.94
N LYS A 77 -1.62 -13.70 9.47
CA LYS A 77 -0.90 -12.43 9.63
C LYS A 77 -1.59 -11.37 8.82
N ALA A 78 -1.83 -10.25 9.46
CA ALA A 78 -2.39 -9.07 8.81
C ALA A 78 -1.44 -7.89 9.07
N TYR A 79 -1.46 -6.91 8.19
CA TYR A 79 -0.47 -5.85 8.18
C TYR A 79 -1.15 -4.49 8.21
N PHE A 80 -0.61 -3.61 9.05
CA PHE A 80 -1.20 -2.30 9.30
C PHE A 80 -0.12 -1.24 9.28
N LEU A 81 -0.44 -0.06 8.76
CA LEU A 81 0.52 1.03 8.77
C LEU A 81 0.66 1.61 10.16
N THR A 82 1.88 1.97 10.51
CA THR A 82 2.15 2.79 11.69
C THR A 82 1.81 4.24 11.36
N GLU A 83 1.90 5.12 12.35
CA GLU A 83 1.71 6.54 12.11
C GLU A 83 2.71 7.05 11.06
N SER A 84 3.96 6.62 11.18
CA SER A 84 4.98 6.98 10.18
C SER A 84 4.62 6.45 8.79
N GLY A 85 4.09 5.22 8.74
CA GLY A 85 3.66 4.65 7.48
C GLY A 85 2.52 5.44 6.85
N MET A 86 1.56 5.87 7.67
CA MET A 86 0.45 6.69 7.16
C MET A 86 0.94 8.02 6.61
N LYS A 87 1.87 8.66 7.32
CA LYS A 87 2.42 9.92 6.86
C LYS A 87 3.13 9.76 5.52
N LEU A 88 3.91 8.70 5.39
CA LEU A 88 4.63 8.45 4.13
C LEU A 88 3.65 8.13 3.00
N ALA A 89 2.61 7.38 3.30
CA ALA A 89 1.58 7.07 2.30
C ALA A 89 0.89 8.36 1.81
N GLU A 90 0.59 9.26 2.73
CA GLU A 90 -0.02 10.55 2.39
C GLU A 90 0.90 11.38 1.50
N GLU A 91 2.19 11.43 1.82
CA GLU A 91 3.15 12.14 0.99
C GLU A 91 3.26 11.51 -0.38
N THR A 92 3.27 10.19 -0.44
CA THR A 92 3.36 9.48 -1.72
C THR A 92 2.15 9.80 -2.59
N TRP A 93 0.94 9.76 -2.01
CA TRP A 93 -0.27 10.13 -2.72
C TRP A 93 -0.21 11.56 -3.25
N LYS A 94 0.26 12.48 -2.41
CA LYS A 94 0.37 13.87 -2.79
C LYS A 94 1.31 14.03 -3.97
N ASN A 95 2.45 13.38 -3.91
CA ASN A 95 3.45 13.47 -4.99
C ASN A 95 2.92 12.90 -6.29
N LEU A 96 2.20 11.78 -6.23
CA LEU A 96 1.60 11.20 -7.42
C LEU A 96 0.56 12.12 -8.05
N ARG A 97 -0.27 12.73 -7.23
CA ARG A 97 -1.28 13.67 -7.73
C ARG A 97 -0.62 14.89 -8.38
N GLU A 98 0.42 15.41 -7.75
CA GLU A 98 1.15 16.54 -8.31
C GLU A 98 1.80 16.18 -9.63
N PHE A 99 2.38 15.00 -9.72
CA PHE A 99 2.97 14.53 -10.97
C PHE A 99 1.92 14.47 -12.08
N GLN A 100 0.76 13.89 -11.79
CA GLN A 100 -0.31 13.79 -12.78
C GLN A 100 -0.80 15.16 -13.21
N LEU A 101 -0.95 16.08 -12.26
CA LEU A 101 -1.40 17.42 -12.59
C LEU A 101 -0.41 18.14 -13.47
N ARG A 102 0.87 18.03 -13.17
CA ARG A 102 1.92 18.64 -14.00
C ARG A 102 1.91 18.07 -15.41
N ALA A 103 1.74 16.78 -15.54
CA ALA A 103 1.68 16.13 -16.84
C ALA A 103 0.52 16.68 -17.66
N ILE A 104 -0.63 16.84 -17.05
CA ILE A 104 -1.79 17.40 -17.72
C ILE A 104 -1.55 18.85 -18.13
N LEU A 105 -1.01 19.66 -17.20
CA LEU A 105 -0.81 21.08 -17.45
C LEU A 105 0.29 21.34 -18.49
N SER A 106 1.34 20.54 -18.49
CA SER A 106 2.47 20.78 -19.39
C SER A 106 2.28 20.13 -20.74
N GLY A 107 1.71 18.93 -20.79
CA GLY A 107 1.54 18.21 -22.03
C GLY A 107 0.18 18.36 -22.62
N GLY A 108 -0.78 18.53 -21.78
CA GLY A 108 -2.14 18.81 -22.19
C GLY A 108 -2.96 17.66 -22.65
N ASN A 109 -2.37 16.64 -23.23
CA ASN A 109 -3.15 15.60 -23.88
C ASN A 109 -2.80 14.18 -23.47
N ILE A 110 -1.98 14.04 -22.48
CA ILE A 110 -1.39 12.74 -22.17
C ILE A 110 -2.44 11.70 -21.84
N SER A 111 -3.39 12.06 -21.02
CA SER A 111 -4.39 11.12 -20.57
C SER A 111 -5.69 11.25 -21.32
N LEU A 112 -5.84 12.29 -22.12
CA LEU A 112 -7.11 12.56 -22.81
C LEU A 112 -7.34 11.68 -24.00
N ASN A 113 -6.27 11.13 -24.51
CA ASN A 113 -6.37 10.24 -25.67
C ASN A 113 -6.48 8.79 -25.26
N GLY A 114 -6.59 8.61 -23.99
CA GLY A 114 -6.63 7.27 -23.43
C GLY A 114 -7.58 6.39 -24.07
#